data_4ca64ebc7ae977f5644a3c0002bab9c4
#
_entry.id   4ca64ebc7ae977f5644a3c0002bab9c4
#
_cell.length_a   1.000
_cell.length_b   1.000
_cell.length_c   1.000
_cell.angle_alpha   90.00
_cell.angle_beta   90.00
_cell.angle_gamma   90.00
#
_symmetry.space_group_name_H-M   'P 1'
#
loop_
_entity.id
_entity.type
_entity.pdbx_description
1 polymer ?
#
loop_
_entity_poly.entity_id
_entity_poly.type
_entity_poly.pdbx_seq_one_letter_code
_entity_poly.pdbx_strand_id
1 'polypeptide(L)'
;MPRWRTYSSACGCTCGGVPTVKPDPERLFAEEAAIWEKIKTSTTREPLEDYLLRYPSGRFSELAQFQLDRVLARAGEKKVEAVTPAANPFTKGTVRVDTNYKVGDVFRYRESDVLTKDETRVFANRVTAVSDFEVHFNNGNMVTDLLGNMIFNARSKSRFTGTQFYLPEYSIGRRWSARYQRMNADWPARDVSYEFKVVTRERITVPAGEYDAFRIEGQGWTRSNNGNFSINLQSRYWVAPGIPRYIINETVNRNQAGTRLANQRQELVSYERK
;
A
#
# COMPACT_ATOMS: atom_id res chain seq x y z
N MET A 1 -60.31 55.59 23.51
CA MET A 1 -58.98 54.88 23.43
C MET A 1 -59.30 53.45 22.97
N PRO A 2 -58.98 53.04 21.72
CA PRO A 2 -59.22 51.71 21.24
C PRO A 2 -58.04 50.81 21.50
N ARG A 3 -58.33 49.60 22.02
CA ARG A 3 -57.40 48.51 22.22
C ARG A 3 -57.02 47.81 20.92
N TRP A 4 -55.75 47.74 20.57
CA TRP A 4 -55.26 46.93 19.46
C TRP A 4 -55.09 45.46 19.91
N ARG A 5 -55.77 44.54 19.20
CA ARG A 5 -55.52 43.08 19.35
C ARG A 5 -54.42 42.68 18.42
N THR A 6 -53.37 42.10 18.99
CA THR A 6 -52.30 41.44 18.27
C THR A 6 -52.75 40.02 17.89
N TYR A 7 -52.85 39.75 16.56
CA TYR A 7 -52.97 38.41 16.04
C TYR A 7 -51.55 37.81 15.90
N SER A 8 -51.26 36.76 16.68
CA SER A 8 -50.07 35.94 16.53
C SER A 8 -50.43 34.80 15.57
N SER A 9 -49.88 34.83 14.37
CA SER A 9 -49.99 33.75 13.40
C SER A 9 -48.70 32.93 13.47
N ALA A 10 -48.76 31.84 14.22
CA ALA A 10 -47.68 30.86 14.25
C ALA A 10 -47.80 29.93 13.04
N CYS A 11 -47.05 30.21 12.00
CA CYS A 11 -46.87 29.30 10.87
C CYS A 11 -45.70 28.36 11.20
N GLY A 12 -46.02 27.18 11.73
CA GLY A 12 -45.05 26.11 12.00
C GLY A 12 -44.70 25.37 10.70
N CYS A 13 -43.70 25.86 9.99
CA CYS A 13 -43.08 25.07 8.95
C CYS A 13 -42.03 24.13 9.60
N THR A 14 -42.41 22.90 9.86
CA THR A 14 -41.47 21.80 10.13
C THR A 14 -40.80 21.44 8.81
N CYS A 15 -39.66 22.06 8.54
CA CYS A 15 -38.73 21.56 7.53
C CYS A 15 -38.17 20.20 8.05
N GLY A 16 -38.76 19.11 7.58
CA GLY A 16 -38.24 17.79 7.75
C GLY A 16 -36.91 17.69 7.00
N GLY A 17 -35.80 17.96 7.71
CA GLY A 17 -34.45 17.65 7.19
C GLY A 17 -34.35 16.16 7.01
N VAL A 18 -34.24 15.71 5.76
CA VAL A 18 -33.85 14.32 5.46
C VAL A 18 -32.53 14.09 6.16
N PRO A 19 -32.38 13.08 7.07
CA PRO A 19 -31.11 12.81 7.70
C PRO A 19 -30.14 12.38 6.60
N THR A 20 -29.14 13.21 6.29
CA THR A 20 -27.99 12.83 5.49
C THR A 20 -27.19 11.83 6.27
N VAL A 21 -27.51 10.55 6.11
CA VAL A 21 -26.69 9.44 6.62
C VAL A 21 -25.32 9.60 5.98
N LYS A 22 -24.31 9.96 6.78
CA LYS A 22 -22.92 9.94 6.32
C LYS A 22 -22.63 8.52 5.87
N PRO A 23 -22.17 8.31 4.63
CA PRO A 23 -21.87 6.97 4.15
C PRO A 23 -20.82 6.34 5.07
N ASP A 24 -21.06 5.09 5.45
CA ASP A 24 -20.16 4.30 6.27
C ASP A 24 -18.82 4.13 5.53
N PRO A 25 -17.69 4.59 6.10
CA PRO A 25 -16.37 4.50 5.46
C PRO A 25 -15.94 3.06 5.15
N GLU A 26 -16.40 2.09 5.94
CA GLU A 26 -16.10 0.67 5.73
C GLU A 26 -16.86 0.12 4.53
N ARG A 27 -18.10 0.50 4.38
CA ARG A 27 -18.91 0.14 3.21
C ARG A 27 -18.35 0.76 1.93
N LEU A 28 -17.98 2.04 1.96
CA LEU A 28 -17.35 2.69 0.81
C LEU A 28 -16.05 2.02 0.39
N PHE A 29 -15.23 1.63 1.37
CA PHE A 29 -14.00 0.89 1.09
C PHE A 29 -14.29 -0.48 0.48
N ALA A 30 -15.25 -1.22 1.02
CA ALA A 30 -15.63 -2.53 0.49
C ALA A 30 -16.13 -2.45 -0.96
N GLU A 31 -16.92 -1.43 -1.28
CA GLU A 31 -17.42 -1.16 -2.64
C GLU A 31 -16.26 -0.83 -3.59
N GLU A 32 -15.36 0.06 -3.20
CA GLU A 32 -14.18 0.44 -3.99
C GLU A 32 -13.24 -0.76 -4.19
N ALA A 33 -12.95 -1.53 -3.14
CA ALA A 33 -12.11 -2.71 -3.20
C ALA A 33 -12.70 -3.79 -4.12
N ALA A 34 -14.02 -4.01 -4.08
CA ALA A 34 -14.69 -4.97 -4.95
C ALA A 34 -14.62 -4.59 -6.44
N ILE A 35 -14.64 -3.29 -6.75
CA ILE A 35 -14.45 -2.79 -8.11
C ILE A 35 -12.99 -2.98 -8.52
N TRP A 36 -12.04 -2.57 -7.67
CA TRP A 36 -10.62 -2.72 -7.93
C TRP A 36 -10.22 -4.17 -8.21
N GLU A 37 -10.69 -5.13 -7.39
CA GLU A 37 -10.40 -6.56 -7.57
C GLU A 37 -10.83 -7.08 -8.96
N LYS A 38 -11.89 -6.53 -9.56
CA LYS A 38 -12.36 -6.91 -10.89
C LYS A 38 -11.50 -6.34 -12.02
N ILE A 39 -10.92 -5.14 -11.83
CA ILE A 39 -10.24 -4.41 -12.89
C ILE A 39 -8.71 -4.42 -12.79
N LYS A 40 -8.13 -4.80 -11.65
CA LYS A 40 -6.67 -4.77 -11.41
C LYS A 40 -5.85 -5.57 -12.42
N THR A 41 -6.47 -6.55 -13.07
CA THR A 41 -5.86 -7.37 -14.13
C THR A 41 -6.34 -7.00 -15.54
N SER A 42 -6.99 -5.84 -15.70
CA SER A 42 -7.44 -5.39 -17.01
C SER A 42 -6.26 -5.16 -17.96
N THR A 43 -6.39 -5.65 -19.18
CA THR A 43 -5.45 -5.42 -20.29
C THR A 43 -5.93 -4.30 -21.22
N THR A 44 -7.12 -3.74 -20.97
CA THR A 44 -7.69 -2.62 -21.71
C THR A 44 -7.76 -1.38 -20.83
N ARG A 45 -7.81 -0.21 -21.45
CA ARG A 45 -7.75 1.07 -20.73
C ARG A 45 -9.08 1.47 -20.09
N GLU A 46 -10.19 1.13 -20.74
CA GLU A 46 -11.52 1.64 -20.41
C GLU A 46 -11.90 1.37 -18.94
N PRO A 47 -11.79 0.13 -18.38
CA PRO A 47 -12.16 -0.11 -16.99
C PRO A 47 -11.28 0.65 -15.98
N LEU A 48 -10.02 0.92 -16.34
CA LEU A 48 -9.08 1.65 -15.49
C LEU A 48 -9.37 3.15 -15.51
N GLU A 49 -9.71 3.70 -16.69
CA GLU A 49 -10.13 5.09 -16.86
C GLU A 49 -11.45 5.35 -16.12
N ASP A 50 -12.46 4.48 -16.29
CA ASP A 50 -13.75 4.56 -15.58
C ASP A 50 -13.56 4.53 -14.06
N TYR A 51 -12.65 3.69 -13.58
CA TYR A 51 -12.31 3.66 -12.17
C TYR A 51 -11.70 4.99 -11.70
N LEU A 52 -10.74 5.54 -12.42
CA LEU A 52 -10.06 6.79 -12.07
C LEU A 52 -11.02 8.00 -12.14
N LEU A 53 -11.97 7.99 -13.08
CA LEU A 53 -13.04 8.99 -13.14
C LEU A 53 -13.96 8.91 -11.91
N ARG A 54 -14.34 7.71 -11.50
CA ARG A 54 -15.22 7.48 -10.35
C ARG A 54 -14.53 7.72 -9.01
N TYR A 55 -13.24 7.38 -8.92
CA TYR A 55 -12.43 7.47 -7.70
C TYR A 55 -11.12 8.23 -7.96
N PRO A 56 -11.14 9.54 -8.28
CA PRO A 56 -9.92 10.29 -8.64
C PRO A 56 -8.92 10.40 -7.49
N SER A 57 -9.40 10.29 -6.25
CA SER A 57 -8.59 10.25 -5.02
C SER A 57 -8.88 9.00 -4.21
N GLY A 58 -9.30 7.93 -4.88
CA GLY A 58 -9.60 6.65 -4.28
C GLY A 58 -8.34 5.96 -3.76
N ARG A 59 -8.55 4.94 -2.96
CA ARG A 59 -7.44 4.22 -2.30
C ARG A 59 -6.55 3.46 -3.26
N PHE A 60 -7.10 3.04 -4.40
CA PHE A 60 -6.35 2.30 -5.43
C PHE A 60 -6.04 3.14 -6.67
N SER A 61 -6.28 4.47 -6.62
CA SER A 61 -6.10 5.34 -7.80
C SER A 61 -4.68 5.33 -8.33
N GLU A 62 -3.67 5.25 -7.46
CA GLU A 62 -2.27 5.17 -7.89
C GLU A 62 -1.93 3.83 -8.54
N LEU A 63 -2.49 2.74 -8.04
CA LEU A 63 -2.33 1.42 -8.65
C LEU A 63 -3.06 1.35 -10.00
N ALA A 64 -4.26 1.94 -10.07
CA ALA A 64 -5.03 2.04 -11.32
C ALA A 64 -4.28 2.88 -12.37
N GLN A 65 -3.71 4.02 -11.97
CA GLN A 65 -2.91 4.85 -12.86
C GLN A 65 -1.64 4.12 -13.34
N PHE A 66 -0.95 3.44 -12.44
CA PHE A 66 0.21 2.62 -12.79
C PHE A 66 -0.14 1.53 -13.83
N GLN A 67 -1.26 0.85 -13.61
CA GLN A 67 -1.73 -0.19 -14.54
C GLN A 67 -2.15 0.41 -15.88
N LEU A 68 -2.85 1.54 -15.87
CA LEU A 68 -3.24 2.28 -17.09
C LEU A 68 -2.00 2.70 -17.90
N ASP A 69 -0.99 3.28 -17.25
CA ASP A 69 0.27 3.67 -17.90
C ASP A 69 0.92 2.47 -18.62
N ARG A 70 0.84 1.27 -18.05
CA ARG A 70 1.39 0.05 -18.66
C ARG A 70 0.55 -0.43 -19.85
N VAL A 71 -0.77 -0.37 -19.73
CA VAL A 71 -1.69 -0.72 -20.84
C VAL A 71 -1.45 0.21 -22.01
N LEU A 72 -1.38 1.52 -21.79
CA LEU A 72 -1.10 2.53 -22.81
C LEU A 72 0.28 2.34 -23.46
N ALA A 73 1.31 2.07 -22.66
CA ALA A 73 2.66 1.81 -23.18
C ALA A 73 2.71 0.58 -24.11
N ARG A 74 1.92 -0.46 -23.84
CA ARG A 74 1.80 -1.64 -24.70
C ARG A 74 1.05 -1.37 -25.99
N ALA A 75 0.03 -0.52 -25.91
CA ALA A 75 -0.71 -0.06 -27.11
C ALA A 75 0.13 0.86 -28.00
N GLY A 76 1.37 1.20 -27.60
CA GLY A 76 2.23 2.13 -28.31
C GLY A 76 1.80 3.60 -28.13
N GLU A 77 0.84 3.87 -27.28
CA GLU A 77 0.41 5.22 -26.94
C GLU A 77 1.47 5.84 -26.02
N LYS A 78 2.15 6.89 -26.50
CA LYS A 78 3.08 7.65 -25.66
C LYS A 78 2.26 8.44 -24.63
N LYS A 79 2.57 8.22 -23.36
CA LYS A 79 2.09 9.11 -22.30
C LYS A 79 2.52 10.52 -22.67
N VAL A 80 1.56 11.44 -22.76
CA VAL A 80 1.88 12.87 -22.76
C VAL A 80 2.41 13.16 -21.35
N GLU A 81 3.72 13.21 -21.21
CA GLU A 81 4.31 13.70 -19.97
C GLU A 81 3.80 15.13 -19.77
N ALA A 82 2.98 15.32 -18.75
CA ALA A 82 2.68 16.65 -18.29
C ALA A 82 4.04 17.29 -17.99
N VAL A 83 4.40 18.31 -18.78
CA VAL A 83 5.62 19.08 -18.60
C VAL A 83 5.52 19.66 -17.20
N THR A 84 6.15 19.01 -16.24
CA THR A 84 6.24 19.51 -14.88
C THR A 84 7.06 20.80 -14.98
N PRO A 85 6.52 21.96 -14.61
CA PRO A 85 7.28 23.21 -14.72
C PRO A 85 8.60 23.03 -13.99
N ALA A 86 9.71 23.32 -14.66
CA ALA A 86 11.07 23.17 -14.13
C ALA A 86 11.35 23.99 -12.85
N ALA A 87 10.36 24.73 -12.38
CA ALA A 87 10.43 25.66 -11.26
C ALA A 87 9.87 25.11 -9.93
N ASN A 88 9.36 23.88 -9.85
CA ASN A 88 8.90 23.35 -8.57
C ASN A 88 10.07 22.69 -7.82
N PRO A 89 10.64 23.32 -6.74
CA PRO A 89 11.76 22.76 -5.98
C PRO A 89 11.42 21.44 -5.28
N PHE A 90 10.12 21.10 -5.17
CA PHE A 90 9.64 19.86 -4.58
C PHE A 90 9.62 18.66 -5.55
N THR A 91 9.86 18.89 -6.85
CA THR A 91 10.00 17.81 -7.85
C THR A 91 11.42 17.26 -7.94
N LYS A 92 12.41 17.92 -7.34
CA LYS A 92 13.77 17.39 -7.20
C LYS A 92 13.77 16.27 -6.17
N GLY A 93 13.67 15.02 -6.62
CA GLY A 93 13.78 13.87 -5.75
C GLY A 93 12.64 12.86 -5.85
N THR A 94 11.76 13.01 -6.83
CA THR A 94 10.78 11.96 -7.15
C THR A 94 11.47 10.84 -7.94
N VAL A 95 11.32 9.61 -7.48
CA VAL A 95 11.93 8.45 -8.13
C VAL A 95 10.88 7.35 -8.29
N ARG A 96 10.80 6.81 -9.50
CA ARG A 96 9.99 5.63 -9.81
C ARG A 96 10.70 4.36 -9.34
N VAL A 97 9.91 3.41 -8.88
CA VAL A 97 10.38 2.08 -8.49
C VAL A 97 10.71 1.26 -9.73
N ASP A 98 11.78 0.47 -9.67
CA ASP A 98 12.04 -0.55 -10.67
C ASP A 98 11.01 -1.69 -10.51
N THR A 99 10.31 -2.02 -11.58
CA THR A 99 9.33 -3.11 -11.62
C THR A 99 9.74 -4.23 -12.60
N ASN A 100 10.97 -4.16 -13.09
CA ASN A 100 11.51 -5.10 -14.07
C ASN A 100 12.08 -6.34 -13.37
N TYR A 101 11.21 -7.23 -12.94
CA TYR A 101 11.61 -8.55 -12.47
C TYR A 101 11.90 -9.48 -13.64
N LYS A 102 12.92 -10.33 -13.48
CA LYS A 102 13.21 -11.42 -14.41
C LYS A 102 13.16 -12.76 -13.70
N VAL A 103 12.67 -13.79 -14.40
CA VAL A 103 12.73 -15.15 -13.89
C VAL A 103 14.18 -15.54 -13.65
N GLY A 104 14.47 -16.00 -12.45
CA GLY A 104 15.82 -16.31 -11.98
C GLY A 104 16.46 -15.23 -11.12
N ASP A 105 15.93 -14.00 -11.04
CA ASP A 105 16.40 -12.99 -10.09
C ASP A 105 16.35 -13.55 -8.65
N VAL A 106 17.36 -13.27 -7.85
CA VAL A 106 17.46 -13.76 -6.48
C VAL A 106 17.77 -12.63 -5.51
N PHE A 107 16.92 -12.47 -4.52
CA PHE A 107 17.10 -11.54 -3.40
C PHE A 107 17.37 -12.33 -2.13
N ARG A 108 18.57 -12.21 -1.56
CA ARG A 108 18.92 -12.84 -0.29
C ARG A 108 18.82 -11.82 0.83
N TYR A 109 18.18 -12.22 1.91
CA TYR A 109 17.97 -11.39 3.09
C TYR A 109 18.48 -12.10 4.33
N ARG A 110 19.03 -11.29 5.25
CA ARG A 110 19.29 -11.66 6.64
C ARG A 110 18.17 -11.06 7.50
N GLU A 111 17.61 -11.88 8.37
CA GLU A 111 16.63 -11.42 9.37
C GLU A 111 17.26 -11.46 10.75
N SER A 112 17.08 -10.40 11.52
CA SER A 112 17.55 -10.24 12.89
C SER A 112 16.48 -9.66 13.79
N ASP A 113 16.63 -9.81 15.08
CA ASP A 113 15.83 -9.07 16.07
C ASP A 113 16.22 -7.58 16.08
N VAL A 114 15.24 -6.68 16.10
CA VAL A 114 15.51 -5.22 16.05
C VAL A 114 16.27 -4.72 17.27
N LEU A 115 16.10 -5.36 18.45
CA LEU A 115 16.70 -4.92 19.71
C LEU A 115 18.05 -5.58 19.96
N THR A 116 18.04 -6.92 19.98
CA THR A 116 19.24 -7.70 20.34
C THR A 116 20.25 -7.76 19.19
N LYS A 117 19.78 -7.53 17.95
CA LYS A 117 20.54 -7.66 16.71
C LYS A 117 20.95 -9.09 16.39
N ASP A 118 20.49 -10.06 17.17
CA ASP A 118 20.76 -11.46 16.92
C ASP A 118 20.17 -11.90 15.59
N GLU A 119 20.97 -12.57 14.78
CA GLU A 119 20.51 -13.14 13.52
C GLU A 119 19.56 -14.30 13.81
N THR A 120 18.39 -14.27 13.21
CA THR A 120 17.37 -15.32 13.36
C THR A 120 17.34 -16.27 12.19
N ARG A 121 17.62 -15.78 10.98
CA ARG A 121 17.69 -16.58 9.76
C ARG A 121 18.25 -15.82 8.57
N VAL A 122 18.70 -16.58 7.57
CA VAL A 122 18.94 -16.13 6.20
C VAL A 122 17.97 -16.84 5.27
N PHE A 123 17.43 -16.11 4.29
CA PHE A 123 16.51 -16.67 3.30
C PHE A 123 16.67 -16.01 1.93
N ALA A 124 16.22 -16.70 0.91
CA ALA A 124 16.23 -16.19 -0.45
C ALA A 124 14.82 -16.16 -1.06
N ASN A 125 14.54 -15.10 -1.79
CA ASN A 125 13.37 -14.96 -2.65
C ASN A 125 13.84 -15.04 -4.11
N ARG A 126 13.65 -16.18 -4.74
CA ARG A 126 13.94 -16.40 -6.17
C ARG A 126 12.70 -16.15 -6.97
N VAL A 127 12.78 -15.31 -7.98
CA VAL A 127 11.70 -15.11 -8.96
C VAL A 127 11.58 -16.37 -9.81
N THR A 128 10.40 -16.99 -9.81
CA THR A 128 10.11 -18.23 -10.54
C THR A 128 9.12 -18.05 -11.67
N ALA A 129 8.27 -17.01 -11.59
CA ALA A 129 7.41 -16.59 -12.69
C ALA A 129 7.12 -15.08 -12.57
N VAL A 130 6.92 -14.44 -13.72
CA VAL A 130 6.53 -13.03 -13.83
C VAL A 130 5.41 -12.96 -14.84
N SER A 131 4.32 -12.33 -14.48
CA SER A 131 3.23 -11.99 -15.39
C SER A 131 3.11 -10.46 -15.51
N ASP A 132 2.11 -10.01 -16.21
CA ASP A 132 1.79 -8.59 -16.34
C ASP A 132 1.36 -7.93 -15.04
N PHE A 133 0.96 -8.72 -14.05
CA PHE A 133 0.34 -8.26 -12.81
C PHE A 133 1.02 -8.77 -11.56
N GLU A 134 1.71 -9.90 -11.64
CA GLU A 134 2.20 -10.63 -10.48
C GLU A 134 3.63 -11.13 -10.67
N VAL A 135 4.35 -11.19 -9.56
CA VAL A 135 5.65 -11.82 -9.43
C VAL A 135 5.54 -12.98 -8.44
N HIS A 136 5.88 -14.16 -8.91
CA HIS A 136 5.90 -15.37 -8.10
C HIS A 136 7.32 -15.66 -7.63
N PHE A 137 7.47 -15.83 -6.34
CA PHE A 137 8.73 -16.20 -5.72
C PHE A 137 8.67 -17.62 -5.16
N ASN A 138 9.79 -18.36 -5.27
CA ASN A 138 9.96 -19.69 -4.69
C ASN A 138 8.80 -20.64 -5.04
N ASN A 139 8.49 -20.75 -6.34
CA ASN A 139 7.40 -21.57 -6.88
C ASN A 139 6.01 -21.20 -6.32
N GLY A 140 5.72 -19.91 -6.19
CA GLY A 140 4.43 -19.42 -5.72
C GLY A 140 4.27 -19.39 -4.19
N ASN A 141 5.31 -19.73 -3.42
CA ASN A 141 5.26 -19.61 -1.95
C ASN A 141 5.07 -18.17 -1.47
N MET A 142 5.45 -17.20 -2.29
CA MET A 142 5.15 -15.81 -2.12
C MET A 142 4.75 -15.21 -3.47
N VAL A 143 3.65 -14.48 -3.50
CA VAL A 143 3.15 -13.77 -4.69
C VAL A 143 2.96 -12.30 -4.31
N THR A 144 3.47 -11.42 -5.16
CA THR A 144 3.29 -9.98 -5.03
C THR A 144 2.79 -9.37 -6.34
N ASP A 145 2.28 -8.16 -6.31
CA ASP A 145 2.18 -7.36 -7.52
C ASP A 145 3.58 -6.91 -7.99
N LEU A 146 3.66 -6.18 -9.09
CA LEU A 146 4.93 -5.71 -9.66
C LEU A 146 5.62 -4.63 -8.82
N LEU A 147 4.91 -4.00 -7.90
CA LEU A 147 5.48 -3.04 -6.95
C LEU A 147 6.03 -3.74 -5.70
N GLY A 148 5.73 -5.03 -5.50
CA GLY A 148 6.11 -5.79 -4.32
C GLY A 148 5.04 -5.88 -3.24
N ASN A 149 3.82 -5.36 -3.50
CA ASN A 149 2.70 -5.50 -2.57
C ASN A 149 2.25 -6.95 -2.48
N MET A 150 2.10 -7.45 -1.26
CA MET A 150 1.81 -8.86 -1.00
C MET A 150 0.40 -9.24 -1.46
N ILE A 151 0.28 -10.33 -2.21
CA ILE A 151 -0.97 -10.97 -2.62
C ILE A 151 -1.16 -12.27 -1.87
N PHE A 152 -0.10 -13.07 -1.76
CA PHE A 152 -0.14 -14.37 -1.10
C PHE A 152 1.18 -14.70 -0.42
N ASN A 153 1.10 -15.37 0.76
CA ASN A 153 2.27 -15.90 1.45
C ASN A 153 1.94 -17.27 2.04
N ALA A 154 2.57 -18.32 1.53
CA ALA A 154 2.35 -19.70 1.94
C ALA A 154 2.75 -19.96 3.39
N ARG A 155 3.85 -19.34 3.86
CA ARG A 155 4.34 -19.52 5.23
C ARG A 155 3.30 -19.11 6.28
N SER A 156 2.60 -18.01 6.03
CA SER A 156 1.51 -17.52 6.90
C SER A 156 0.14 -17.99 6.44
N LYS A 157 0.06 -18.82 5.38
CA LYS A 157 -1.18 -19.27 4.74
C LYS A 157 -2.16 -18.13 4.47
N SER A 158 -1.63 -16.94 4.17
CA SER A 158 -2.44 -15.72 4.09
C SER A 158 -2.54 -15.21 2.66
N ARG A 159 -3.76 -14.78 2.31
CA ARG A 159 -4.05 -13.93 1.16
C ARG A 159 -4.34 -12.52 1.64
N PHE A 160 -3.97 -11.56 0.80
CA PHE A 160 -4.10 -10.15 1.09
C PHE A 160 -4.85 -9.47 -0.04
N THR A 161 -5.86 -8.67 0.28
CA THR A 161 -6.66 -7.95 -0.71
C THR A 161 -6.37 -6.47 -0.61
N GLY A 162 -5.81 -5.90 -1.68
CA GLY A 162 -5.60 -4.46 -1.80
C GLY A 162 -4.47 -3.89 -0.94
N THR A 163 -3.38 -4.63 -0.74
CA THR A 163 -2.20 -4.09 -0.06
C THR A 163 -1.58 -2.94 -0.88
N GLN A 164 -1.18 -1.88 -0.19
CA GLN A 164 -0.51 -0.70 -0.76
C GLN A 164 0.65 -0.27 0.13
N PHE A 165 1.57 -1.18 0.41
CA PHE A 165 2.80 -0.86 1.11
C PHE A 165 3.77 -0.10 0.21
N TYR A 166 3.81 -0.49 -1.07
CA TYR A 166 4.73 0.07 -2.05
C TYR A 166 3.96 0.84 -3.11
N LEU A 167 4.47 2.01 -3.43
CA LEU A 167 3.95 2.91 -4.43
C LEU A 167 4.82 2.89 -5.69
N PRO A 168 4.28 3.27 -6.86
CA PRO A 168 5.07 3.37 -8.08
C PRO A 168 6.14 4.47 -8.05
N GLU A 169 5.97 5.46 -7.15
CA GLU A 169 6.83 6.63 -7.09
C GLU A 169 6.96 7.15 -5.66
N TYR A 170 8.16 7.61 -5.28
CA TYR A 170 8.46 8.17 -3.97
C TYR A 170 9.02 9.58 -4.05
N SER A 171 8.57 10.44 -3.11
CA SER A 171 9.13 11.77 -2.83
C SER A 171 9.09 12.04 -1.32
N ILE A 172 10.04 12.81 -0.82
CA ILE A 172 10.10 13.17 0.61
C ILE A 172 8.81 13.91 1.01
N GLY A 173 8.23 13.53 2.14
CA GLY A 173 7.00 14.11 2.68
C GLY A 173 5.72 13.48 2.17
N ARG A 174 5.77 12.64 1.14
CA ARG A 174 4.60 11.93 0.62
C ARG A 174 3.95 11.09 1.71
N ARG A 175 2.61 11.09 1.75
CA ARG A 175 1.78 10.33 2.69
C ARG A 175 0.71 9.57 1.95
N TRP A 176 0.38 8.38 2.46
CA TRP A 176 -0.76 7.61 1.96
C TRP A 176 -1.29 6.68 3.04
N SER A 177 -2.54 6.24 2.86
CA SER A 177 -3.19 5.23 3.70
C SER A 177 -3.28 3.92 2.94
N ALA A 178 -3.01 2.82 3.60
CA ALA A 178 -3.30 1.48 3.08
C ALA A 178 -4.33 0.80 3.98
N ARG A 179 -5.40 0.30 3.36
CA ARG A 179 -6.37 -0.59 4.02
C ARG A 179 -6.50 -1.85 3.19
N TYR A 180 -6.45 -2.98 3.86
CA TYR A 180 -6.57 -4.28 3.21
C TYR A 180 -7.09 -5.32 4.18
N GLN A 181 -7.60 -6.42 3.62
CA GLN A 181 -7.96 -7.59 4.37
C GLN A 181 -6.85 -8.64 4.29
N ARG A 182 -6.54 -9.21 5.43
CA ARG A 182 -5.72 -10.41 5.52
C ARG A 182 -6.64 -11.59 5.83
N MET A 183 -6.75 -12.47 4.86
CA MET A 183 -7.50 -13.72 4.95
C MET A 183 -6.54 -14.88 5.22
N ASN A 184 -6.92 -15.76 6.11
CA ASN A 184 -6.15 -16.95 6.46
C ASN A 184 -7.11 -18.13 6.60
N ALA A 185 -6.67 -19.33 6.21
CA ALA A 185 -7.51 -20.52 6.30
C ALA A 185 -7.80 -20.94 7.75
N ASP A 186 -6.88 -20.65 8.66
CA ASP A 186 -6.92 -21.13 10.05
C ASP A 186 -7.51 -20.07 11.03
N TRP A 187 -7.72 -18.80 10.57
CA TRP A 187 -8.12 -17.68 11.42
C TRP A 187 -9.18 -16.80 10.74
N PRO A 188 -10.05 -16.14 11.48
CA PRO A 188 -10.96 -15.13 10.92
C PRO A 188 -10.20 -14.06 10.13
N ALA A 189 -10.83 -13.57 9.06
CA ALA A 189 -10.31 -12.45 8.31
C ALA A 189 -10.05 -11.25 9.23
N ARG A 190 -9.02 -10.49 8.92
CA ARG A 190 -8.60 -9.32 9.70
C ARG A 190 -8.51 -8.12 8.79
N ASP A 191 -9.08 -7.02 9.25
CA ASP A 191 -8.88 -5.73 8.63
C ASP A 191 -7.58 -5.12 9.13
N VAL A 192 -6.80 -4.62 8.21
CA VAL A 192 -5.51 -3.98 8.47
C VAL A 192 -5.54 -2.57 7.88
N SER A 193 -5.13 -1.60 8.67
CA SER A 193 -4.96 -0.22 8.23
C SER A 193 -3.59 0.30 8.59
N TYR A 194 -3.00 1.08 7.68
CA TYR A 194 -1.74 1.80 7.88
C TYR A 194 -1.84 3.21 7.37
N GLU A 195 -1.12 4.10 8.03
CA GLU A 195 -0.76 5.43 7.55
C GLU A 195 0.75 5.45 7.32
N PHE A 196 1.17 5.73 6.10
CA PHE A 196 2.56 5.78 5.69
C PHE A 196 3.03 7.20 5.40
N LYS A 197 4.33 7.43 5.61
CA LYS A 197 5.02 8.66 5.25
C LYS A 197 6.43 8.35 4.75
N VAL A 198 6.83 8.98 3.64
CA VAL A 198 8.24 9.07 3.23
C VAL A 198 8.91 10.13 4.10
N VAL A 199 9.81 9.70 4.98
CA VAL A 199 10.42 10.57 6.00
C VAL A 199 11.65 11.29 5.46
N THR A 200 12.51 10.54 4.78
CA THR A 200 13.78 11.06 4.28
C THR A 200 14.28 10.24 3.10
N ARG A 201 15.29 10.75 2.41
CA ARG A 201 16.15 10.02 1.49
C ARG A 201 17.56 10.08 2.06
N GLU A 202 18.16 8.93 2.25
CA GLU A 202 19.42 8.80 2.95
C GLU A 202 20.30 7.68 2.36
N ARG A 203 21.60 7.82 2.53
CA ARG A 203 22.55 6.75 2.19
C ARG A 203 22.54 5.72 3.31
N ILE A 204 22.34 4.47 2.94
CA ILE A 204 22.35 3.32 3.85
C ILE A 204 23.35 2.28 3.37
N THR A 205 23.95 1.56 4.31
CA THR A 205 24.86 0.47 4.05
C THR A 205 24.26 -0.83 4.59
N VAL A 206 24.21 -1.84 3.74
CA VAL A 206 23.79 -3.21 4.06
C VAL A 206 24.83 -4.19 3.48
N PRO A 207 24.80 -5.48 3.81
CA PRO A 207 25.76 -6.44 3.24
C PRO A 207 25.79 -6.47 1.70
N ALA A 208 24.67 -6.17 1.05
CA ALA A 208 24.57 -6.07 -0.42
C ALA A 208 25.27 -4.82 -1.02
N GLY A 209 25.69 -3.85 -0.20
CA GLY A 209 26.34 -2.61 -0.64
C GLY A 209 25.72 -1.34 -0.07
N GLU A 210 26.07 -0.21 -0.69
CA GLU A 210 25.55 1.11 -0.33
C GLU A 210 24.43 1.54 -1.29
N TYR A 211 23.38 2.12 -0.73
CA TYR A 211 22.20 2.56 -1.47
C TYR A 211 21.76 3.96 -1.03
N ASP A 212 21.37 4.78 -1.98
CA ASP A 212 20.64 6.01 -1.73
C ASP A 212 19.13 5.69 -1.72
N ALA A 213 18.54 5.59 -0.54
CA ALA A 213 17.24 5.01 -0.35
C ALA A 213 16.25 5.96 0.34
N PHE A 214 14.99 5.86 -0.03
CA PHE A 214 13.89 6.48 0.70
C PHE A 214 13.53 5.63 1.92
N ARG A 215 13.46 6.29 3.08
CA ARG A 215 12.92 5.69 4.30
C ARG A 215 11.45 6.02 4.43
N ILE A 216 10.66 4.96 4.52
CA ILE A 216 9.22 5.02 4.72
C ILE A 216 8.89 4.52 6.12
N GLU A 217 8.06 5.25 6.83
CA GLU A 217 7.54 4.86 8.15
C GLU A 217 6.03 4.68 8.07
N GLY A 218 5.54 3.58 8.61
CA GLY A 218 4.14 3.22 8.68
C GLY A 218 3.70 2.94 10.10
N GLN A 219 2.53 3.46 10.48
CA GLN A 219 1.85 3.14 11.72
C GLN A 219 0.45 2.64 11.40
N GLY A 220 0.04 1.59 12.06
CA GLY A 220 -1.23 0.96 11.74
C GLY A 220 -1.81 0.10 12.83
N TRP A 221 -2.95 -0.49 12.49
CA TRP A 221 -3.68 -1.38 13.36
C TRP A 221 -4.24 -2.54 12.57
N THR A 222 -4.29 -3.72 13.20
CA THR A 222 -5.12 -4.81 12.74
C THR A 222 -6.15 -5.15 13.80
N ARG A 223 -7.37 -5.41 13.35
CA ARG A 223 -8.48 -5.83 14.19
C ARG A 223 -9.04 -7.14 13.66
N SER A 224 -9.47 -8.00 14.57
CA SER A 224 -10.28 -9.16 14.23
C SER A 224 -11.71 -8.70 13.97
N ASN A 225 -12.39 -9.30 12.99
CA ASN A 225 -13.78 -8.97 12.65
C ASN A 225 -14.78 -9.20 13.79
N ASN A 226 -14.41 -10.02 14.79
CA ASN A 226 -15.21 -10.21 16.01
C ASN A 226 -14.86 -9.22 17.14
N GLY A 227 -14.00 -8.23 16.91
CA GLY A 227 -13.68 -7.15 17.85
C GLY A 227 -12.77 -7.51 19.03
N ASN A 228 -12.46 -8.78 19.24
CA ASN A 228 -11.78 -9.25 20.48
C ASN A 228 -10.25 -9.09 20.43
N PHE A 229 -9.70 -8.59 19.35
CA PHE A 229 -8.26 -8.57 19.15
C PHE A 229 -7.82 -7.35 18.34
N SER A 230 -6.83 -6.61 18.86
CA SER A 230 -6.21 -5.47 18.18
C SER A 230 -4.69 -5.52 18.38
N ILE A 231 -3.96 -5.27 17.31
CA ILE A 231 -2.50 -5.13 17.33
C ILE A 231 -2.13 -3.78 16.78
N ASN A 232 -1.22 -3.09 17.47
CA ASN A 232 -0.50 -1.94 16.93
C ASN A 232 0.61 -2.44 16.01
N LEU A 233 0.67 -1.87 14.83
CA LEU A 233 1.60 -2.23 13.76
C LEU A 233 2.54 -1.05 13.51
N GLN A 234 3.83 -1.30 13.54
CA GLN A 234 4.86 -0.34 13.15
C GLN A 234 5.72 -0.97 12.06
N SER A 235 5.86 -0.27 10.95
CA SER A 235 6.68 -0.68 9.84
C SER A 235 7.64 0.45 9.47
N ARG A 236 8.87 0.09 9.15
CA ARG A 236 9.88 0.98 8.60
C ARG A 236 10.59 0.23 7.49
N TYR A 237 10.66 0.82 6.31
CA TYR A 237 11.34 0.16 5.21
C TYR A 237 12.06 1.16 4.31
N TRP A 238 13.10 0.67 3.64
CA TRP A 238 13.92 1.45 2.73
C TRP A 238 13.82 0.87 1.33
N VAL A 239 13.53 1.74 0.38
CA VAL A 239 13.47 1.43 -1.06
C VAL A 239 14.48 2.28 -1.81
N ALA A 240 15.19 1.68 -2.74
CA ALA A 240 16.20 2.35 -3.54
C ALA A 240 15.87 2.26 -5.02
N PRO A 241 16.20 3.29 -5.82
CA PRO A 241 16.12 3.22 -7.28
C PRO A 241 16.89 2.01 -7.84
N GLY A 242 16.33 1.37 -8.86
CA GLY A 242 16.98 0.25 -9.54
C GLY A 242 16.95 -1.09 -8.81
N ILE A 243 16.39 -1.13 -7.61
CA ILE A 243 16.14 -2.39 -6.88
C ILE A 243 14.62 -2.57 -6.71
N PRO A 244 14.03 -3.61 -7.33
CA PRO A 244 12.57 -3.75 -7.36
C PRO A 244 11.97 -4.25 -6.03
N ARG A 245 12.80 -4.38 -4.99
CA ARG A 245 12.39 -4.78 -3.64
C ARG A 245 13.01 -3.88 -2.58
N TYR A 246 12.48 -3.96 -1.36
CA TYR A 246 13.07 -3.23 -0.23
C TYR A 246 14.53 -3.65 0.02
N ILE A 247 15.32 -2.69 0.48
CA ILE A 247 16.69 -2.91 0.94
C ILE A 247 16.70 -3.34 2.41
N ILE A 248 15.89 -2.65 3.21
CA ILE A 248 15.67 -2.96 4.63
C ILE A 248 14.17 -2.95 4.89
N ASN A 249 13.69 -3.87 5.73
CA ASN A 249 12.33 -3.86 6.25
C ASN A 249 12.35 -4.19 7.74
N GLU A 250 11.83 -3.28 8.56
CA GLU A 250 11.63 -3.45 10.00
C GLU A 250 10.15 -3.53 10.32
N THR A 251 9.79 -4.48 11.17
CA THR A 251 8.42 -4.66 11.65
C THR A 251 8.43 -4.83 13.16
N VAL A 252 7.69 -3.98 13.86
CA VAL A 252 7.49 -4.07 15.30
C VAL A 252 6.00 -4.05 15.59
N ASN A 253 5.46 -5.18 16.03
CA ASN A 253 4.04 -5.31 16.34
C ASN A 253 3.84 -5.52 17.83
N ARG A 254 2.83 -4.87 18.41
CA ARG A 254 2.49 -4.96 19.84
C ARG A 254 1.00 -5.23 20.02
N ASN A 255 0.67 -6.08 21.00
CA ASN A 255 -0.72 -6.22 21.42
C ASN A 255 -1.16 -5.02 22.28
N GLN A 256 -2.42 -5.02 22.71
CA GLN A 256 -2.97 -3.97 23.59
C GLN A 256 -2.26 -3.84 24.93
N ALA A 257 -1.70 -4.94 25.45
CA ALA A 257 -0.91 -4.94 26.69
C ALA A 257 0.54 -4.47 26.49
N GLY A 258 0.92 -4.04 25.27
CA GLY A 258 2.26 -3.60 24.95
C GLY A 258 3.27 -4.74 24.66
N THR A 259 2.84 -6.01 24.78
CA THR A 259 3.70 -7.17 24.49
C THR A 259 4.09 -7.18 23.01
N ARG A 260 5.35 -7.38 22.72
CA ARG A 260 5.86 -7.51 21.35
C ARG A 260 5.47 -8.85 20.76
N LEU A 261 4.84 -8.80 19.59
CA LEU A 261 4.44 -9.97 18.82
C LEU A 261 5.35 -10.20 17.61
N ALA A 262 5.96 -9.14 17.12
CA ALA A 262 6.99 -9.17 16.08
C ALA A 262 8.01 -8.08 16.36
N ASN A 263 9.27 -8.37 16.07
CA ASN A 263 10.41 -7.46 16.28
C ASN A 263 11.52 -7.87 15.31
N GLN A 264 11.27 -7.67 14.01
CA GLN A 264 12.10 -8.22 12.94
C GLN A 264 12.68 -7.11 12.08
N ARG A 265 13.96 -7.26 11.74
CA ARG A 265 14.66 -6.48 10.73
C ARG A 265 15.19 -7.42 9.66
N GLN A 266 14.85 -7.14 8.42
CA GLN A 266 15.34 -7.84 7.24
C GLN A 266 16.24 -6.91 6.45
N GLU A 267 17.43 -7.33 6.10
CA GLU A 267 18.41 -6.58 5.31
C GLU A 267 18.83 -7.37 4.08
N LEU A 268 18.95 -6.68 2.96
CA LEU A 268 19.44 -7.26 1.72
C LEU A 268 20.92 -7.66 1.86
N VAL A 269 21.20 -8.94 1.66
CA VAL A 269 22.55 -9.51 1.68
C VAL A 269 23.15 -9.56 0.29
N SER A 270 22.35 -9.92 -0.70
CA SER A 270 22.74 -9.89 -2.11
C SER A 270 21.52 -9.81 -3.02
N TYR A 271 21.75 -9.24 -4.21
CA TYR A 271 20.81 -9.24 -5.31
C TYR A 271 21.53 -9.72 -6.56
N GLU A 272 21.06 -10.82 -7.12
CA GLU A 272 21.54 -11.38 -8.36
C GLU A 272 20.47 -11.18 -9.43
N ARG A 273 20.78 -10.41 -10.47
CA ARG A 273 19.91 -10.17 -11.61
C ARG A 273 20.30 -11.10 -12.76
N LYS A 274 19.29 -11.66 -13.46
CA LYS A 274 19.47 -12.51 -14.64
C LYS A 274 19.34 -11.72 -15.95
#